data_339aea45bacb1b3c93f52403ae18bee4
#
_entry.id   339aea45bacb1b3c93f52403ae18bee4
#
_cell.length_a   1.000
_cell.length_b   1.000
_cell.length_c   1.000
_cell.angle_alpha   90.00
_cell.angle_beta   90.00
_cell.angle_gamma   90.00
#
_symmetry.space_group_name_H-M   'P 1'
#
loop_
_entity.id
_entity.type
_entity.pdbx_description
1 polymer ?
#
loop_
_entity_poly.entity_id
_entity_poly.type
_entity_poly.pdbx_seq_one_letter_code
_entity_poly.pdbx_strand_id
1 'polypeptide(L)'
;MDEIIIASPTIINSGFKAQGFNPILLENFPLNKFLDDIDFNAKRKNSLIYHGNFGPERGIIELIKAMPSVIKNIPDISLSLFGGFRTSEYKYEVNNTIDSLGLRSYINLENHILHKDIWEQLGKNMIGIIPFNDNPLTRINTSTKLFEFMAAGCQLVMSDLPPIKRFDIKGAKYFKAGDINGLANAIIDAINNINKEDIRYNQEKINSVYNWEANHYKLIKLYDRVLS
;
A
#
# COMPACT_ATOMS: atom_id res chain seq x y z
N MET A 1 -12.72 -30.41 9.77
CA MET A 1 -12.56 -28.94 9.57
C MET A 1 -13.70 -28.54 8.62
N ASP A 2 -14.61 -27.73 9.10
CA ASP A 2 -15.86 -27.54 8.40
C ASP A 2 -15.75 -26.48 7.29
N GLU A 3 -15.01 -25.38 7.54
CA GLU A 3 -14.83 -24.29 6.59
C GLU A 3 -13.47 -23.61 6.75
N ILE A 4 -12.99 -22.99 5.66
CA ILE A 4 -11.71 -22.22 5.64
C ILE A 4 -11.99 -20.82 5.09
N ILE A 5 -11.50 -19.78 5.79
CA ILE A 5 -11.48 -18.40 5.31
C ILE A 5 -10.04 -18.04 4.94
N ILE A 6 -9.87 -17.37 3.82
CA ILE A 6 -8.57 -16.86 3.37
C ILE A 6 -8.66 -15.38 3.01
N ALA A 7 -7.58 -14.64 3.29
CA ALA A 7 -7.51 -13.20 3.04
C ALA A 7 -6.88 -12.82 1.67
N SER A 8 -6.39 -13.80 0.90
CA SER A 8 -5.85 -13.56 -0.43
C SER A 8 -6.14 -14.71 -1.39
N PRO A 9 -6.61 -14.45 -2.62
CA PRO A 9 -6.97 -15.50 -3.59
C PRO A 9 -5.77 -16.32 -4.05
N THR A 10 -4.57 -15.79 -4.01
CA THR A 10 -3.34 -16.51 -4.36
C THR A 10 -3.04 -17.67 -3.41
N ILE A 11 -3.53 -17.59 -2.16
CA ILE A 11 -3.42 -18.68 -1.18
C ILE A 11 -4.33 -19.87 -1.59
N ILE A 12 -5.42 -19.65 -2.30
CA ILE A 12 -6.32 -20.73 -2.78
C ILE A 12 -5.55 -21.75 -3.62
N ASN A 13 -4.65 -21.27 -4.48
CA ASN A 13 -3.90 -22.12 -5.40
C ASN A 13 -2.72 -22.86 -4.72
N SER A 14 -2.37 -22.48 -3.48
CA SER A 14 -1.20 -23.01 -2.75
C SER A 14 -1.44 -24.31 -1.99
N GLY A 15 -2.47 -25.08 -2.33
CA GLY A 15 -2.66 -26.43 -1.78
C GLY A 15 -4.04 -26.72 -1.17
N PHE A 16 -4.85 -25.74 -0.82
CA PHE A 16 -6.17 -26.01 -0.23
C PHE A 16 -7.12 -26.72 -1.21
N LYS A 17 -7.15 -26.27 -2.47
CA LYS A 17 -7.95 -26.93 -3.52
C LYS A 17 -7.48 -28.35 -3.80
N ALA A 18 -6.17 -28.58 -3.80
CA ALA A 18 -5.61 -29.92 -4.01
C ALA A 18 -5.95 -30.88 -2.87
N GLN A 19 -6.25 -30.34 -1.67
CA GLN A 19 -6.69 -31.12 -0.51
C GLN A 19 -8.23 -31.24 -0.40
N GLY A 20 -8.97 -30.79 -1.41
CA GLY A 20 -10.44 -30.88 -1.44
C GLY A 20 -11.18 -29.76 -0.70
N PHE A 21 -10.46 -28.73 -0.22
CA PHE A 21 -11.10 -27.58 0.43
C PHE A 21 -11.56 -26.53 -0.58
N ASN A 22 -12.66 -25.84 -0.27
CA ASN A 22 -13.18 -24.71 -1.04
C ASN A 22 -13.20 -23.43 -0.17
N PRO A 23 -12.08 -22.75 0.03
CA PRO A 23 -11.97 -21.63 0.93
C PRO A 23 -12.83 -20.44 0.49
N ILE A 24 -13.42 -19.74 1.48
CA ILE A 24 -14.14 -18.48 1.27
C ILE A 24 -13.14 -17.34 1.28
N LEU A 25 -13.12 -16.53 0.22
CA LEU A 25 -12.30 -15.34 0.15
C LEU A 25 -12.97 -14.18 0.91
N LEU A 26 -12.33 -13.77 1.99
CA LEU A 26 -12.68 -12.59 2.77
C LEU A 26 -11.43 -11.72 2.95
N GLU A 27 -11.28 -10.72 2.11
CA GLU A 27 -10.10 -9.86 2.10
C GLU A 27 -10.14 -8.81 3.21
N ASN A 28 -8.97 -8.35 3.61
CA ASN A 28 -8.80 -7.32 4.64
C ASN A 28 -9.05 -5.92 4.05
N PHE A 29 -10.32 -5.60 3.83
CA PHE A 29 -10.72 -4.26 3.42
C PHE A 29 -10.87 -3.31 4.61
N PRO A 30 -10.69 -1.99 4.42
CA PRO A 30 -10.90 -1.01 5.48
C PRO A 30 -12.39 -0.91 5.88
N LEU A 31 -12.63 -0.40 7.08
CA LEU A 31 -13.96 0.02 7.53
C LEU A 31 -14.26 1.42 7.01
N ASN A 32 -15.50 1.66 6.57
CA ASN A 32 -15.91 2.97 6.06
C ASN A 32 -15.76 4.10 7.10
N LYS A 33 -15.94 3.79 8.39
CA LYS A 33 -15.79 4.79 9.46
C LYS A 33 -14.44 5.51 9.49
N PHE A 34 -13.38 4.93 8.95
CA PHE A 34 -12.06 5.59 8.88
C PHE A 34 -11.97 6.63 7.79
N LEU A 35 -12.92 6.66 6.85
CA LEU A 35 -12.95 7.64 5.76
C LEU A 35 -13.39 9.01 6.27
N ASP A 36 -14.14 9.06 7.36
CA ASP A 36 -14.63 10.30 7.97
C ASP A 36 -13.48 11.12 8.59
N ASP A 37 -12.36 10.48 8.93
CA ASP A 37 -11.17 11.10 9.52
C ASP A 37 -10.24 11.75 8.47
N ILE A 38 -10.58 11.68 7.16
CA ILE A 38 -9.74 12.18 6.09
C ILE A 38 -10.18 13.57 5.65
N ASP A 39 -9.32 14.57 5.85
CA ASP A 39 -9.51 15.88 5.23
C ASP A 39 -9.04 15.86 3.76
N PHE A 40 -10.00 15.69 2.84
CA PHE A 40 -9.74 15.73 1.40
C PHE A 40 -9.36 17.11 0.87
N ASN A 41 -9.55 18.16 1.66
CA ASN A 41 -9.15 19.53 1.33
C ASN A 41 -7.73 19.84 1.85
N ALA A 42 -7.12 18.93 2.59
CA ALA A 42 -5.75 19.09 3.06
C ALA A 42 -4.81 19.40 1.89
N LYS A 43 -4.00 20.44 2.06
CA LYS A 43 -3.09 20.92 1.03
C LYS A 43 -2.00 19.85 0.79
N ARG A 44 -2.10 19.16 -0.34
CA ARG A 44 -1.12 18.17 -0.80
C ARG A 44 -0.17 18.85 -1.77
N LYS A 45 1.11 18.78 -1.48
CA LYS A 45 2.17 19.15 -2.41
C LYS A 45 2.95 17.89 -2.77
N ASN A 46 4.01 18.01 -3.51
CA ASN A 46 4.94 16.96 -3.92
C ASN A 46 5.38 16.10 -2.72
N SER A 47 4.51 15.21 -2.27
CA SER A 47 4.68 14.43 -1.04
C SER A 47 4.35 12.97 -1.27
N LEU A 48 5.25 12.12 -0.79
CA LEU A 48 5.21 10.68 -0.88
C LEU A 48 4.99 10.10 0.52
N ILE A 49 4.20 9.04 0.63
CA ILE A 49 4.02 8.32 1.88
C ILE A 49 4.12 6.81 1.70
N TYR A 50 4.82 6.18 2.62
CA TYR A 50 4.76 4.76 2.91
C TYR A 50 4.43 4.57 4.39
N HIS A 51 3.59 3.60 4.73
CA HIS A 51 3.36 3.20 6.11
C HIS A 51 3.36 1.68 6.29
N GLY A 52 3.66 1.23 7.51
CA GLY A 52 3.70 -0.17 7.92
C GLY A 52 5.11 -0.67 8.23
N ASN A 53 5.24 -1.93 8.59
CA ASN A 53 6.52 -2.48 9.01
C ASN A 53 7.59 -2.34 7.93
N PHE A 54 8.81 -2.02 8.37
CA PHE A 54 10.00 -1.93 7.54
C PHE A 54 10.76 -3.26 7.59
N GLY A 55 10.97 -3.85 6.42
CA GLY A 55 11.75 -5.05 6.21
C GLY A 55 12.23 -5.13 4.76
N PRO A 56 13.23 -5.98 4.45
CA PRO A 56 13.83 -6.05 3.12
C PRO A 56 12.82 -6.30 2.00
N GLU A 57 11.78 -7.09 2.27
CA GLU A 57 10.73 -7.38 1.31
C GLU A 57 9.79 -6.20 1.03
N ARG A 58 9.89 -5.12 1.80
CA ARG A 58 9.06 -3.93 1.66
C ARG A 58 9.63 -2.89 0.71
N GLY A 59 10.87 -3.07 0.23
CA GLY A 59 11.50 -2.20 -0.77
C GLY A 59 11.81 -0.78 -0.29
N ILE A 60 12.02 -0.59 1.03
CA ILE A 60 12.30 0.74 1.60
C ILE A 60 13.66 1.26 1.16
N ILE A 61 14.67 0.39 1.08
CA ILE A 61 16.01 0.73 0.60
C ILE A 61 15.97 1.16 -0.87
N GLU A 62 15.22 0.44 -1.70
CA GLU A 62 15.03 0.75 -3.12
C GLU A 62 14.32 2.11 -3.28
N LEU A 63 13.31 2.38 -2.47
CA LEU A 63 12.60 3.66 -2.44
C LEU A 63 13.55 4.81 -2.08
N ILE A 64 14.35 4.66 -1.03
CA ILE A 64 15.34 5.66 -0.62
C ILE A 64 16.37 5.88 -1.74
N LYS A 65 16.87 4.82 -2.36
CA LYS A 65 17.83 4.89 -3.48
C LYS A 65 17.25 5.53 -4.75
N ALA A 66 15.94 5.51 -4.92
CA ALA A 66 15.25 6.19 -6.02
C ALA A 66 15.16 7.71 -5.82
N MET A 67 15.15 8.18 -4.55
CA MET A 67 14.95 9.60 -4.21
C MET A 67 15.90 10.58 -4.87
N PRO A 68 17.22 10.33 -5.02
CA PRO A 68 18.12 11.28 -5.70
C PRO A 68 17.65 11.62 -7.13
N SER A 69 17.17 10.65 -7.88
CA SER A 69 16.62 10.86 -9.22
C SER A 69 15.30 11.65 -9.18
N VAL A 70 14.45 11.36 -8.21
CA VAL A 70 13.18 12.09 -8.03
C VAL A 70 13.44 13.54 -7.64
N ILE A 71 14.34 13.81 -6.69
CA ILE A 71 14.72 15.15 -6.22
C ILE A 71 15.31 15.99 -7.36
N LYS A 72 16.13 15.41 -8.23
CA LYS A 72 16.67 16.11 -9.40
C LYS A 72 15.58 16.68 -10.31
N ASN A 73 14.44 16.01 -10.42
CA ASN A 73 13.31 16.42 -11.26
C ASN A 73 12.26 17.24 -10.49
N ILE A 74 12.13 17.00 -9.18
CA ILE A 74 11.13 17.61 -8.29
C ILE A 74 11.83 18.01 -6.98
N PRO A 75 12.51 19.18 -6.95
CA PRO A 75 13.40 19.57 -5.84
C PRO A 75 12.69 19.77 -4.49
N ASP A 76 11.40 20.03 -4.49
CA ASP A 76 10.56 20.24 -3.30
C ASP A 76 9.81 18.98 -2.84
N ILE A 77 10.20 17.79 -3.33
CA ILE A 77 9.63 16.51 -2.95
C ILE A 77 9.95 16.17 -1.49
N SER A 78 8.99 15.55 -0.80
CA SER A 78 9.20 14.98 0.53
C SER A 78 8.72 13.54 0.57
N LEU A 79 9.36 12.71 1.41
CA LEU A 79 8.99 11.32 1.65
C LEU A 79 8.75 11.10 3.13
N SER A 80 7.55 10.70 3.50
CA SER A 80 7.19 10.30 4.86
C SER A 80 7.14 8.78 4.98
N LEU A 81 7.90 8.24 5.92
CA LEU A 81 8.00 6.82 6.22
C LEU A 81 7.50 6.58 7.65
N PHE A 82 6.33 5.96 7.81
CA PHE A 82 5.76 5.62 9.11
C PHE A 82 5.81 4.13 9.36
N GLY A 83 6.53 3.68 10.40
CA GLY A 83 6.56 2.26 10.71
C GLY A 83 7.59 1.81 11.71
N GLY A 84 7.52 0.52 12.05
CA GLY A 84 8.48 -0.15 12.89
C GLY A 84 9.45 -1.03 12.09
N PHE A 85 10.70 -1.02 12.49
CA PHE A 85 11.70 -1.93 11.92
C PHE A 85 11.56 -3.33 12.51
N ARG A 86 11.66 -4.35 11.66
CA ARG A 86 11.65 -5.74 12.12
C ARG A 86 12.92 -6.14 12.82
N THR A 87 14.05 -5.55 12.43
CA THR A 87 15.36 -5.82 13.04
C THR A 87 16.17 -4.53 13.20
N SER A 88 17.10 -4.52 14.15
CA SER A 88 18.04 -3.41 14.38
C SER A 88 19.02 -3.24 13.21
N GLU A 89 19.41 -4.34 12.59
CA GLU A 89 20.32 -4.36 11.44
C GLU A 89 19.69 -3.63 10.24
N TYR A 90 18.42 -3.92 9.95
CA TYR A 90 17.69 -3.24 8.88
C TYR A 90 17.46 -1.76 9.18
N LYS A 91 17.20 -1.41 10.46
CA LYS A 91 17.15 0.00 10.90
C LYS A 91 18.46 0.72 10.64
N TYR A 92 19.58 0.09 10.97
CA TYR A 92 20.91 0.64 10.72
C TYR A 92 21.17 0.84 9.22
N GLU A 93 20.85 -0.16 8.39
CA GLU A 93 21.00 -0.10 6.94
C GLU A 93 20.17 1.05 6.32
N VAL A 94 18.92 1.20 6.71
CA VAL A 94 18.04 2.29 6.24
C VAL A 94 18.62 3.65 6.61
N ASN A 95 19.02 3.84 7.87
CA ASN A 95 19.60 5.10 8.32
C ASN A 95 20.90 5.43 7.59
N ASN A 96 21.80 4.46 7.46
CA ASN A 96 23.03 4.61 6.69
C ASN A 96 22.77 4.99 5.22
N THR A 97 21.77 4.38 4.60
CA THR A 97 21.41 4.70 3.22
C THR A 97 20.92 6.14 3.09
N ILE A 98 20.07 6.60 4.01
CA ILE A 98 19.62 8.00 4.04
C ILE A 98 20.79 8.96 4.22
N ASP A 99 21.70 8.67 5.14
CA ASP A 99 22.85 9.54 5.46
C ASP A 99 23.87 9.58 4.32
N SER A 100 24.23 8.43 3.77
CA SER A 100 25.20 8.32 2.68
C SER A 100 24.76 9.03 1.39
N LEU A 101 23.44 9.13 1.19
CA LEU A 101 22.86 9.84 0.05
C LEU A 101 22.48 11.30 0.36
N GLY A 102 22.71 11.78 1.59
CA GLY A 102 22.40 13.15 2.00
C GLY A 102 20.91 13.50 1.99
N LEU A 103 20.04 12.53 2.31
CA LEU A 103 18.59 12.65 2.12
C LEU A 103 17.80 13.05 3.37
N ARG A 104 18.46 13.38 4.50
CA ARG A 104 17.78 13.71 5.77
C ARG A 104 16.79 14.87 5.66
N SER A 105 17.01 15.83 4.81
CA SER A 105 16.10 16.97 4.61
C SER A 105 14.86 16.63 3.77
N TYR A 106 14.86 15.50 3.07
CA TYR A 106 13.79 15.06 2.19
C TYR A 106 12.96 13.91 2.77
N ILE A 107 13.53 13.17 3.73
CA ILE A 107 12.92 11.95 4.27
C ILE A 107 12.60 12.15 5.74
N ASN A 108 11.31 12.13 6.06
CA ASN A 108 10.79 12.07 7.42
C ASN A 108 10.60 10.60 7.81
N LEU A 109 11.48 10.09 8.68
CA LEU A 109 11.43 8.71 9.17
C LEU A 109 10.82 8.70 10.58
N GLU A 110 9.58 8.26 10.66
CA GLU A 110 8.78 8.24 11.87
C GLU A 110 8.63 6.83 12.43
N ASN A 111 8.41 6.76 13.74
CA ASN A 111 8.09 5.52 14.40
C ASN A 111 6.70 5.00 13.99
N HIS A 112 6.35 3.82 14.52
CA HIS A 112 5.02 3.26 14.35
C HIS A 112 3.94 4.24 14.83
N ILE A 113 2.98 4.53 13.95
CA ILE A 113 1.78 5.33 14.22
C ILE A 113 0.59 4.38 14.46
N LEU A 114 -0.31 4.77 15.34
CA LEU A 114 -1.54 3.99 15.54
C LEU A 114 -2.40 4.01 14.28
N HIS A 115 -3.06 2.89 13.98
CA HIS A 115 -3.87 2.76 12.76
C HIS A 115 -4.96 3.83 12.66
N LYS A 116 -5.53 4.28 13.76
CA LYS A 116 -6.52 5.37 13.78
C LYS A 116 -5.93 6.73 13.36
N ASP A 117 -4.64 6.97 13.63
CA ASP A 117 -3.98 8.26 13.42
C ASP A 117 -3.31 8.34 12.04
N ILE A 118 -3.13 7.20 11.35
CA ILE A 118 -2.50 7.18 10.02
C ILE A 118 -3.35 7.89 8.97
N TRP A 119 -4.67 7.86 9.10
CA TRP A 119 -5.60 8.41 8.11
C TRP A 119 -5.41 9.90 7.87
N GLU A 120 -5.14 10.67 8.90
CA GLU A 120 -4.77 12.08 8.78
C GLU A 120 -3.50 12.26 7.96
N GLN A 121 -2.48 11.41 8.19
CA GLN A 121 -1.22 11.47 7.43
C GLN A 121 -1.40 11.04 5.98
N LEU A 122 -2.23 10.04 5.72
CA LEU A 122 -2.59 9.63 4.36
C LEU A 122 -3.27 10.78 3.63
N GLY A 123 -4.21 11.49 4.28
CA GLY A 123 -4.91 12.66 3.75
C GLY A 123 -3.97 13.80 3.36
N LYS A 124 -2.84 13.99 4.06
CA LYS A 124 -1.86 15.05 3.80
C LYS A 124 -0.89 14.75 2.64
N ASN A 125 -0.84 13.51 2.17
CA ASN A 125 0.14 13.10 1.17
C ASN A 125 -0.49 12.86 -0.21
N MET A 126 0.26 13.20 -1.27
CA MET A 126 -0.21 13.13 -2.65
C MET A 126 -0.07 11.72 -3.23
N ILE A 127 1.05 11.06 -2.96
CA ILE A 127 1.39 9.76 -3.55
C ILE A 127 1.53 8.70 -2.48
N GLY A 128 0.74 7.63 -2.58
CA GLY A 128 0.91 6.42 -1.79
C GLY A 128 1.82 5.42 -2.50
N ILE A 129 2.86 4.92 -1.82
CA ILE A 129 3.86 4.04 -2.43
C ILE A 129 3.81 2.64 -1.83
N ILE A 130 3.79 1.62 -2.70
CA ILE A 130 3.92 0.20 -2.33
C ILE A 130 5.12 -0.39 -3.09
N PRO A 131 6.35 -0.19 -2.61
CA PRO A 131 7.57 -0.51 -3.36
C PRO A 131 8.06 -1.94 -3.08
N PHE A 132 7.16 -2.89 -2.91
CA PHE A 132 7.51 -4.24 -2.47
C PHE A 132 8.47 -4.94 -3.43
N ASN A 133 9.49 -5.59 -2.86
CA ASN A 133 10.37 -6.49 -3.60
C ASN A 133 9.65 -7.79 -3.94
N ASP A 134 10.05 -8.41 -5.05
CA ASP A 134 9.50 -9.68 -5.51
C ASP A 134 10.07 -10.86 -4.68
N ASN A 135 9.23 -11.48 -3.89
CA ASN A 135 9.55 -12.66 -3.10
C ASN A 135 8.28 -13.51 -2.84
N PRO A 136 8.42 -14.74 -2.31
CA PRO A 136 7.27 -15.61 -2.06
C PRO A 136 6.14 -14.97 -1.25
N LEU A 137 6.46 -14.14 -0.25
CA LEU A 137 5.45 -13.50 0.61
C LEU A 137 4.68 -12.41 -0.14
N THR A 138 5.38 -11.56 -0.90
CA THR A 138 4.76 -10.45 -1.65
C THR A 138 4.02 -10.92 -2.91
N ARG A 139 4.33 -12.11 -3.41
CA ARG A 139 3.62 -12.75 -4.52
C ARG A 139 2.26 -13.32 -4.13
N ILE A 140 1.99 -13.55 -2.84
CA ILE A 140 0.76 -14.18 -2.39
C ILE A 140 -0.13 -13.28 -1.55
N ASN A 141 0.42 -12.23 -0.92
CA ASN A 141 -0.34 -11.39 0.01
C ASN A 141 -0.80 -10.09 -0.65
N THR A 142 -2.10 -9.79 -0.52
CA THR A 142 -2.64 -8.48 -0.85
C THR A 142 -2.23 -7.47 0.21
N SER A 143 -1.71 -6.34 -0.23
CA SER A 143 -1.38 -5.23 0.66
C SER A 143 -2.62 -4.44 1.05
N THR A 144 -2.93 -4.35 2.34
CA THR A 144 -4.05 -3.51 2.85
C THR A 144 -3.83 -2.03 2.58
N LYS A 145 -2.56 -1.58 2.51
CA LYS A 145 -2.18 -0.19 2.17
C LYS A 145 -2.75 0.27 0.84
N LEU A 146 -2.95 -0.65 -0.10
CA LEU A 146 -3.58 -0.36 -1.39
C LEU A 146 -4.93 0.33 -1.18
N PHE A 147 -5.78 -0.27 -0.36
CA PHE A 147 -7.13 0.23 -0.09
C PHE A 147 -7.10 1.50 0.76
N GLU A 148 -6.17 1.58 1.71
CA GLU A 148 -6.00 2.76 2.55
C GLU A 148 -5.54 3.97 1.74
N PHE A 149 -4.60 3.81 0.79
CA PHE A 149 -4.20 4.87 -0.13
C PHE A 149 -5.31 5.27 -1.10
N MET A 150 -6.05 4.30 -1.67
CA MET A 150 -7.22 4.60 -2.50
C MET A 150 -8.26 5.40 -1.73
N ALA A 151 -8.59 4.97 -0.51
CA ALA A 151 -9.54 5.64 0.38
C ALA A 151 -9.11 7.07 0.67
N ALA A 152 -7.83 7.28 0.99
CA ALA A 152 -7.26 8.61 1.26
C ALA A 152 -7.11 9.49 0.01
N GLY A 153 -7.48 9.00 -1.17
CA GLY A 153 -7.36 9.73 -2.44
C GLY A 153 -5.91 10.02 -2.81
N CYS A 154 -4.99 9.11 -2.51
CA CYS A 154 -3.62 9.18 -3.00
C CYS A 154 -3.55 8.68 -4.45
N GLN A 155 -2.72 9.32 -5.27
CA GLN A 155 -2.21 8.70 -6.49
C GLN A 155 -1.30 7.54 -6.10
N LEU A 156 -1.32 6.45 -6.86
CA LEU A 156 -0.63 5.21 -6.47
C LEU A 156 0.60 4.94 -7.33
N VAL A 157 1.71 4.59 -6.66
CA VAL A 157 2.93 4.06 -7.29
C VAL A 157 3.24 2.71 -6.65
N MET A 158 3.27 1.64 -7.44
CA MET A 158 3.30 0.29 -6.91
C MET A 158 4.17 -0.66 -7.74
N SER A 159 4.78 -1.63 -7.08
CA SER A 159 5.41 -2.76 -7.76
C SER A 159 4.38 -3.57 -8.57
N ASP A 160 4.74 -4.06 -9.74
CA ASP A 160 3.87 -4.81 -10.65
C ASP A 160 3.61 -6.26 -10.22
N LEU A 161 3.34 -6.47 -8.94
CA LEU A 161 3.11 -7.78 -8.34
C LEU A 161 1.66 -8.26 -8.56
N PRO A 162 1.44 -9.56 -8.83
CA PRO A 162 0.12 -10.10 -9.13
C PRO A 162 -0.98 -9.79 -8.10
N PRO A 163 -0.73 -9.83 -6.78
CA PRO A 163 -1.76 -9.53 -5.78
C PRO A 163 -2.27 -8.09 -5.83
N ILE A 164 -1.48 -7.16 -6.39
CA ILE A 164 -1.83 -5.74 -6.52
C ILE A 164 -2.54 -5.49 -7.85
N LYS A 165 -2.01 -6.04 -8.94
CA LYS A 165 -2.50 -5.78 -10.30
C LYS A 165 -3.88 -6.34 -10.62
N ARG A 166 -4.43 -7.20 -9.79
CA ARG A 166 -5.76 -7.79 -9.98
C ARG A 166 -6.91 -6.84 -9.67
N PHE A 167 -6.64 -5.71 -9.04
CA PHE A 167 -7.66 -4.71 -8.71
C PHE A 167 -7.83 -3.71 -9.86
N ASP A 168 -9.08 -3.27 -10.05
CA ASP A 168 -9.43 -2.22 -11.01
C ASP A 168 -9.10 -0.85 -10.40
N ILE A 169 -7.87 -0.37 -10.67
CA ILE A 169 -7.32 0.87 -10.14
C ILE A 169 -6.97 1.77 -11.31
N LYS A 170 -7.58 2.94 -11.37
CA LYS A 170 -7.28 3.92 -12.41
C LYS A 170 -6.10 4.81 -12.02
N GLY A 171 -5.34 5.22 -13.03
CA GLY A 171 -4.22 6.16 -12.89
C GLY A 171 -3.00 5.62 -12.14
N ALA A 172 -3.02 4.42 -11.59
CA ALA A 172 -1.89 3.85 -10.86
C ALA A 172 -0.66 3.67 -11.77
N LYS A 173 0.51 4.01 -11.25
CA LYS A 173 1.79 3.81 -11.93
C LYS A 173 2.47 2.56 -11.39
N TYR A 174 2.86 1.68 -12.31
CA TYR A 174 3.51 0.42 -11.97
C TYR A 174 4.97 0.43 -12.40
N PHE A 175 5.81 -0.24 -11.62
CA PHE A 175 7.21 -0.46 -11.94
C PHE A 175 7.60 -1.90 -11.60
N LYS A 176 8.64 -2.42 -12.25
CA LYS A 176 9.15 -3.77 -11.96
C LYS A 176 9.73 -3.81 -10.55
N ALA A 177 9.30 -4.77 -9.73
CA ALA A 177 9.78 -4.94 -8.36
C ALA A 177 11.32 -4.99 -8.30
N GLY A 178 11.93 -4.18 -7.44
CA GLY A 178 13.37 -4.05 -7.30
C GLY A 178 14.06 -3.10 -8.31
N ASP A 179 13.34 -2.59 -9.31
CA ASP A 179 13.88 -1.62 -10.28
C ASP A 179 13.83 -0.20 -9.71
N ILE A 180 14.96 0.27 -9.20
CA ILE A 180 15.12 1.61 -8.60
C ILE A 180 14.85 2.72 -9.63
N ASN A 181 15.32 2.58 -10.85
CA ASN A 181 15.13 3.59 -11.90
C ASN A 181 13.67 3.60 -12.37
N GLY A 182 13.06 2.44 -12.53
CA GLY A 182 11.63 2.30 -12.82
C GLY A 182 10.76 2.91 -11.74
N LEU A 183 11.11 2.71 -10.45
CA LEU A 183 10.42 3.34 -9.32
C LEU A 183 10.54 4.88 -9.37
N ALA A 184 11.74 5.41 -9.58
CA ALA A 184 11.94 6.85 -9.69
C ALA A 184 11.10 7.46 -10.83
N ASN A 185 11.12 6.84 -12.01
CA ASN A 185 10.35 7.28 -13.18
C ASN A 185 8.84 7.21 -12.92
N ALA A 186 8.36 6.16 -12.26
CA ALA A 186 6.95 6.01 -11.90
C ALA A 186 6.49 7.08 -10.90
N ILE A 187 7.34 7.46 -9.94
CA ILE A 187 7.07 8.56 -9.00
C ILE A 187 6.97 9.90 -9.75
N ILE A 188 7.95 10.22 -10.61
CA ILE A 188 7.98 11.45 -11.39
C ILE A 188 6.74 11.53 -12.29
N ASP A 189 6.42 10.45 -12.97
CA ASP A 189 5.24 10.38 -13.84
C ASP A 189 3.94 10.55 -13.04
N ALA A 190 3.83 9.91 -11.87
CA ALA A 190 2.66 10.03 -11.01
C ALA A 190 2.41 11.47 -10.54
N ILE A 191 3.47 12.21 -10.19
CA ILE A 191 3.37 13.60 -9.74
C ILE A 191 3.00 14.53 -10.91
N ASN A 192 3.61 14.34 -12.07
CA ASN A 192 3.39 15.20 -13.23
C ASN A 192 2.02 14.98 -13.91
N ASN A 193 1.43 13.79 -13.72
CA ASN A 193 0.20 13.37 -14.39
C ASN A 193 -0.90 12.96 -13.39
N ILE A 194 -1.09 13.78 -12.34
CA ILE A 194 -2.19 13.55 -11.38
C ILE A 194 -3.54 13.79 -12.06
N ASN A 195 -4.40 12.77 -11.97
CA ASN A 195 -5.76 12.85 -12.49
C ASN A 195 -6.78 12.73 -11.34
N LYS A 196 -7.51 13.81 -11.09
CA LYS A 196 -8.53 13.85 -10.02
C LYS A 196 -9.72 12.93 -10.29
N GLU A 197 -10.06 12.66 -11.56
CA GLU A 197 -11.15 11.74 -11.91
C GLU A 197 -10.77 10.30 -11.59
N ASP A 198 -9.53 9.90 -11.87
CA ASP A 198 -9.02 8.58 -11.51
C ASP A 198 -8.98 8.39 -9.99
N ILE A 199 -8.54 9.40 -9.26
CA ILE A 199 -8.53 9.38 -7.79
C ILE A 199 -9.96 9.20 -7.26
N ARG A 200 -10.93 9.98 -7.76
CA ARG A 200 -12.33 9.88 -7.34
C ARG A 200 -12.90 8.51 -7.66
N TYR A 201 -12.63 7.98 -8.85
CA TYR A 201 -13.05 6.63 -9.23
C TYR A 201 -12.53 5.58 -8.22
N ASN A 202 -11.27 5.66 -7.83
CA ASN A 202 -10.66 4.74 -6.87
C ASN A 202 -11.31 4.85 -5.49
N GLN A 203 -11.64 6.07 -5.03
CA GLN A 203 -12.37 6.30 -3.78
C GLN A 203 -13.79 5.72 -3.83
N GLU A 204 -14.52 5.90 -4.95
CA GLU A 204 -15.84 5.31 -5.15
C GLU A 204 -15.80 3.78 -5.11
N LYS A 205 -14.73 3.16 -5.62
CA LYS A 205 -14.52 1.70 -5.49
C LYS A 205 -14.33 1.28 -4.03
N ILE A 206 -13.64 2.07 -3.22
CA ILE A 206 -13.56 1.80 -1.77
C ILE A 206 -14.95 1.87 -1.15
N ASN A 207 -15.69 2.96 -1.37
CA ASN A 207 -17.00 3.16 -0.77
C ASN A 207 -18.04 2.10 -1.15
N SER A 208 -17.93 1.52 -2.36
CA SER A 208 -18.95 0.62 -2.90
C SER A 208 -18.56 -0.86 -2.91
N VAL A 209 -17.26 -1.19 -3.01
CA VAL A 209 -16.79 -2.56 -3.26
C VAL A 209 -15.72 -3.02 -2.27
N TYR A 210 -14.67 -2.20 -2.08
CA TYR A 210 -13.47 -2.63 -1.34
C TYR A 210 -13.50 -2.14 0.12
N ASN A 211 -14.63 -2.33 0.80
CA ASN A 211 -14.81 -2.03 2.21
C ASN A 211 -15.38 -3.24 2.96
N TRP A 212 -15.24 -3.23 4.28
CA TRP A 212 -15.72 -4.31 5.11
C TRP A 212 -17.25 -4.41 5.10
N GLU A 213 -17.95 -3.28 5.13
CA GLU A 213 -19.40 -3.21 5.15
C GLU A 213 -20.05 -3.83 3.91
N ALA A 214 -19.40 -3.74 2.74
CA ALA A 214 -19.85 -4.39 1.52
C ALA A 214 -19.51 -5.89 1.46
N ASN A 215 -18.63 -6.41 2.34
CA ASN A 215 -18.10 -7.76 2.24
C ASN A 215 -18.41 -8.66 3.45
N HIS A 216 -18.75 -8.11 4.62
CA HIS A 216 -18.97 -8.87 5.86
C HIS A 216 -20.11 -9.89 5.77
N TYR A 217 -21.08 -9.68 4.88
CA TYR A 217 -22.18 -10.63 4.66
C TYR A 217 -21.68 -12.04 4.29
N LYS A 218 -20.50 -12.15 3.69
CA LYS A 218 -19.88 -13.46 3.37
C LYS A 218 -19.58 -14.24 4.65
N LEU A 219 -19.13 -13.53 5.69
CA LEU A 219 -18.86 -14.11 7.01
C LEU A 219 -20.18 -14.52 7.71
N ILE A 220 -21.19 -13.67 7.66
CA ILE A 220 -22.52 -13.98 8.23
C ILE A 220 -23.08 -15.22 7.59
N LYS A 221 -23.13 -15.29 6.25
CA LYS A 221 -23.60 -16.48 5.51
C LYS A 221 -22.82 -17.75 5.86
N LEU A 222 -21.52 -17.61 6.14
CA LEU A 222 -20.72 -18.74 6.57
C LEU A 222 -21.17 -19.26 7.94
N TYR A 223 -21.36 -18.36 8.92
CA TYR A 223 -21.84 -18.74 10.25
C TYR A 223 -23.24 -19.37 10.20
N ASP A 224 -24.16 -18.78 9.44
CA ASP A 224 -25.53 -19.35 9.28
C ASP A 224 -25.47 -20.79 8.76
N ARG A 225 -24.57 -21.08 7.81
CA ARG A 225 -24.39 -22.43 7.24
C ARG A 225 -23.75 -23.42 8.21
N VAL A 226 -22.81 -22.98 9.05
CA VAL A 226 -22.08 -23.86 9.96
C VAL A 226 -22.87 -24.12 11.25
N LEU A 227 -23.77 -23.20 11.63
CA LEU A 227 -24.56 -23.30 12.86
C LEU A 227 -25.97 -23.89 12.64
N SER A 228 -26.39 -24.04 11.37
CA SER A 228 -27.63 -24.72 10.99
C SER A 228 -27.43 -26.24 10.88
#